data_7bbf0bfa151ec91a151771d1e8ccb106
#
_entry.id   7bbf0bfa151ec91a151771d1e8ccb106
#
_cell.length_a   1.000
_cell.length_b   1.000
_cell.length_c   1.000
_cell.angle_alpha   90.00
_cell.angle_beta   90.00
_cell.angle_gamma   90.00
#
_symmetry.space_group_name_H-M   'P 1'
#
loop_
_entity.id
_entity.type
_entity.pdbx_description
1 polymer ?
#
loop_
_entity_poly.entity_id
_entity_poly.type
_entity_poly.pdbx_seq_one_letter_code
_entity_poly.pdbx_strand_id
1 'polypeptide(L)'
;MTRQRTVPPEAVGVAVLAVHNLAVHRALPAPADAALNLVTAAGLTGFARHAGFSPADLGIDVRHASRGLRAGLGAAAVAAGAVALGAALPATRPYFRDRRVADVGRGEAAYHLAVRIPVATALAEELLFRGVLLALFRRRRSPAVAVLWTSLLFGAWHVLPTIDHYQGNPARDLVADPSRGRRLAVLATSASTAGAGAMFAWLRLRSRSVVAPALAHAAINMSAYLAGRRLVRVGGRRPPRRRSGPRRSPRGGGPRPRPGRPGPAGPARSRGAGPGCGATGGGPGPR
;
A
#
# COMPACT_ATOMS: atom_id res chain seq x y z
N MET A 1 44.97 9.81 22.99
CA MET A 1 43.52 10.14 23.17
C MET A 1 42.75 9.62 21.96
N THR A 2 42.17 8.43 22.06
CA THR A 2 41.33 7.80 21.04
C THR A 2 40.03 8.60 20.94
N ARG A 3 39.81 9.36 19.86
CA ARG A 3 38.50 9.96 19.55
C ARG A 3 37.50 8.83 19.45
N GLN A 4 36.66 8.66 20.44
CA GLN A 4 35.46 7.82 20.33
C GLN A 4 34.69 8.31 19.11
N ARG A 5 34.56 7.48 18.07
CA ARG A 5 33.70 7.75 16.91
C ARG A 5 32.25 7.66 17.37
N THR A 6 31.68 8.77 17.79
CA THR A 6 30.25 8.83 18.08
C THR A 6 29.46 8.60 16.80
N VAL A 7 28.48 7.69 16.85
CA VAL A 7 27.58 7.42 15.71
C VAL A 7 26.85 8.73 15.36
N PRO A 8 26.83 9.13 14.07
CA PRO A 8 26.13 10.33 13.64
C PRO A 8 24.63 10.24 13.96
N PRO A 9 23.99 11.28 14.50
CA PRO A 9 22.56 11.26 14.85
C PRO A 9 21.64 10.91 13.64
N GLU A 10 22.01 11.31 12.44
CA GLU A 10 21.31 10.95 11.22
C GLU A 10 21.33 9.44 10.95
N ALA A 11 22.45 8.77 11.25
CA ALA A 11 22.55 7.31 11.10
C ALA A 11 21.66 6.59 12.12
N VAL A 12 21.56 7.10 13.34
CA VAL A 12 20.62 6.59 14.37
C VAL A 12 19.18 6.73 13.87
N GLY A 13 18.79 7.90 13.36
CA GLY A 13 17.46 8.13 12.82
C GLY A 13 17.12 7.17 11.67
N VAL A 14 18.03 6.97 10.72
CA VAL A 14 17.85 6.03 9.61
C VAL A 14 17.73 4.59 10.10
N ALA A 15 18.58 4.17 11.04
CA ALA A 15 18.54 2.81 11.61
C ALA A 15 17.21 2.54 12.33
N VAL A 16 16.73 3.49 13.14
CA VAL A 16 15.44 3.36 13.82
C VAL A 16 14.30 3.22 12.81
N LEU A 17 14.30 4.02 11.74
CA LEU A 17 13.26 3.91 10.70
C LEU A 17 13.35 2.59 9.94
N ALA A 18 14.54 2.08 9.66
CA ALA A 18 14.69 0.77 9.00
C ALA A 18 14.16 -0.36 9.88
N VAL A 19 14.52 -0.36 11.19
CA VAL A 19 14.00 -1.35 12.15
C VAL A 19 12.48 -1.24 12.29
N HIS A 20 11.95 -0.02 12.40
CA HIS A 20 10.52 0.23 12.47
C HIS A 20 9.79 -0.34 11.23
N ASN A 21 10.27 -0.03 10.02
CA ASN A 21 9.66 -0.49 8.78
C ASN A 21 9.67 -2.03 8.69
N LEU A 22 10.78 -2.67 9.07
CA LEU A 22 10.86 -4.12 9.16
C LEU A 22 9.90 -4.69 10.22
N ALA A 23 9.81 -4.09 11.40
CA ALA A 23 8.92 -4.54 12.47
C ALA A 23 7.45 -4.50 12.03
N VAL A 24 7.00 -3.39 11.45
CA VAL A 24 5.63 -3.23 10.95
C VAL A 24 5.29 -4.27 9.89
N HIS A 25 6.21 -4.54 8.97
CA HIS A 25 5.92 -5.38 7.81
C HIS A 25 6.26 -6.86 7.99
N ARG A 26 6.97 -7.26 9.06
CA ARG A 26 7.43 -8.64 9.26
C ARG A 26 7.09 -9.24 10.63
N ALA A 27 6.82 -8.41 11.64
CA ALA A 27 6.70 -8.90 13.00
C ALA A 27 5.37 -8.54 13.70
N LEU A 28 4.66 -7.50 13.26
CA LEU A 28 3.51 -6.97 13.98
C LEU A 28 2.18 -7.23 13.26
N PRO A 29 1.09 -7.50 13.99
CA PRO A 29 -0.25 -7.57 13.42
C PRO A 29 -0.75 -6.18 13.00
N ALA A 30 -1.61 -6.13 11.97
CA ALA A 30 -2.08 -4.91 11.32
C ALA A 30 -2.59 -3.77 12.24
N PRO A 31 -3.24 -3.98 13.39
CA PRO A 31 -3.67 -2.86 14.22
C PRO A 31 -2.53 -2.18 15.01
N ALA A 32 -1.37 -2.84 15.17
CA ALA A 32 -0.24 -2.30 15.95
C ALA A 32 0.58 -1.25 15.17
N ASP A 33 0.47 -1.21 13.85
CA ASP A 33 1.21 -0.29 12.98
C ASP A 33 0.94 1.18 13.30
N ALA A 34 -0.32 1.55 13.52
CA ALA A 34 -0.71 2.92 13.85
C ALA A 34 -0.11 3.41 15.18
N ALA A 35 -0.14 2.56 16.21
CA ALA A 35 0.45 2.88 17.50
C ALA A 35 1.98 2.99 17.40
N LEU A 36 2.63 2.06 16.69
CA LEU A 36 4.08 2.09 16.51
C LEU A 36 4.53 3.31 15.72
N ASN A 37 3.79 3.73 14.69
CA ASN A 37 4.07 4.97 13.95
C ASN A 37 4.12 6.18 14.89
N LEU A 38 3.11 6.33 15.75
CA LEU A 38 3.01 7.43 16.70
C LEU A 38 4.12 7.38 17.77
N VAL A 39 4.38 6.20 18.33
CA VAL A 39 5.44 6.00 19.32
C VAL A 39 6.81 6.31 18.72
N THR A 40 7.09 5.84 17.52
CA THR A 40 8.36 6.12 16.84
C THR A 40 8.51 7.60 16.50
N ALA A 41 7.43 8.25 16.02
CA ALA A 41 7.44 9.68 15.74
C ALA A 41 7.69 10.51 17.02
N ALA A 42 7.02 10.18 18.11
CA ALA A 42 7.22 10.82 19.41
C ALA A 42 8.64 10.58 19.96
N GLY A 43 9.11 9.31 19.92
CA GLY A 43 10.42 8.91 20.41
C GLY A 43 11.57 9.59 19.66
N LEU A 44 11.53 9.58 18.30
CA LEU A 44 12.55 10.26 17.50
C LEU A 44 12.49 11.78 17.62
N THR A 45 11.29 12.36 17.81
CA THR A 45 11.15 13.80 18.09
C THR A 45 11.77 14.13 19.44
N GLY A 46 11.50 13.34 20.49
CA GLY A 46 12.12 13.45 21.80
C GLY A 46 13.64 13.32 21.75
N PHE A 47 14.16 12.31 21.02
CA PHE A 47 15.59 12.15 20.78
C PHE A 47 16.21 13.38 20.12
N ALA A 48 15.61 13.92 19.07
CA ALA A 48 16.11 15.12 18.41
C ALA A 48 16.06 16.35 19.32
N ARG A 49 15.02 16.50 20.14
CA ARG A 49 14.92 17.56 21.16
C ARG A 49 16.05 17.45 22.19
N HIS A 50 16.31 16.24 22.68
CA HIS A 50 17.42 15.97 23.61
C HIS A 50 18.78 16.23 22.96
N ALA A 51 18.93 15.94 21.67
CA ALA A 51 20.14 16.26 20.89
C ALA A 51 20.29 17.77 20.54
N GLY A 52 19.48 18.63 21.12
CA GLY A 52 19.58 20.10 21.03
C GLY A 52 18.93 20.70 19.78
N PHE A 53 18.02 20.00 19.09
CA PHE A 53 17.23 20.60 18.02
C PHE A 53 16.06 21.41 18.60
N SER A 54 15.88 22.65 18.15
CA SER A 54 14.77 23.51 18.55
C SER A 54 13.43 23.03 17.95
N PRO A 55 12.27 23.43 18.49
CA PRO A 55 10.97 23.19 17.83
C PRO A 55 10.92 23.75 16.41
N ALA A 56 11.60 24.86 16.14
CA ALA A 56 11.68 25.46 14.80
C ALA A 56 12.48 24.59 13.82
N ASP A 57 13.58 23.96 14.28
CA ASP A 57 14.37 23.02 13.47
C ASP A 57 13.51 21.82 13.04
N LEU A 58 12.67 21.33 13.95
CA LEU A 58 11.78 20.20 13.73
C LEU A 58 10.47 20.59 13.04
N GLY A 59 10.17 21.88 12.88
CA GLY A 59 8.95 22.39 12.28
C GLY A 59 7.67 22.20 13.08
N ILE A 60 7.83 22.05 14.38
CA ILE A 60 6.72 21.94 15.35
C ILE A 60 6.54 23.21 16.17
N ASP A 61 7.20 24.30 15.79
CA ASP A 61 7.05 25.59 16.45
C ASP A 61 5.66 26.17 16.18
N VAL A 62 4.90 26.39 17.26
CA VAL A 62 3.52 26.93 17.20
C VAL A 62 3.43 28.30 16.52
N ARG A 63 4.51 29.10 16.56
CA ARG A 63 4.58 30.41 15.87
C ARG A 63 4.43 30.28 14.35
N HIS A 64 4.73 29.11 13.81
CA HIS A 64 4.60 28.83 12.36
C HIS A 64 3.36 28.00 12.02
N ALA A 65 2.53 27.64 13.01
CA ALA A 65 1.36 26.78 12.80
C ALA A 65 0.34 27.39 11.83
N SER A 66 0.01 28.67 11.97
CA SER A 66 -0.94 29.35 11.08
C SER A 66 -0.45 29.44 9.64
N ARG A 67 0.86 29.67 9.43
CA ARG A 67 1.49 29.64 8.11
C ARG A 67 1.47 28.23 7.52
N GLY A 68 1.77 27.23 8.37
CA GLY A 68 1.68 25.81 7.99
C GLY A 68 0.27 25.41 7.58
N LEU A 69 -0.73 25.83 8.35
CA LEU A 69 -2.14 25.55 8.07
C LEU A 69 -2.58 26.15 6.72
N ARG A 70 -2.33 27.43 6.47
CA ARG A 70 -2.71 28.09 5.20
C ARG A 70 -2.05 27.43 4.00
N ALA A 71 -0.71 27.20 4.06
CA ALA A 71 0.02 26.55 2.98
C ALA A 71 -0.45 25.10 2.78
N GLY A 72 -0.71 24.39 3.89
CA GLY A 72 -1.16 23.01 3.89
C GLY A 72 -2.57 22.84 3.31
N LEU A 73 -3.51 23.72 3.66
CA LEU A 73 -4.88 23.69 3.09
C LEU A 73 -4.86 23.94 1.58
N GLY A 74 -4.05 24.91 1.11
CA GLY A 74 -3.88 25.15 -0.33
C GLY A 74 -3.31 23.94 -1.05
N ALA A 75 -2.22 23.36 -0.51
CA ALA A 75 -1.61 22.15 -1.06
C ALA A 75 -2.55 20.93 -1.01
N ALA A 76 -3.33 20.77 0.08
CA ALA A 76 -4.33 19.72 0.23
C ALA A 76 -5.44 19.82 -0.80
N ALA A 77 -5.94 21.03 -1.09
CA ALA A 77 -6.96 21.25 -2.12
C ALA A 77 -6.44 20.87 -3.51
N VAL A 78 -5.22 21.29 -3.87
CA VAL A 78 -4.57 20.91 -5.14
C VAL A 78 -4.37 19.39 -5.22
N ALA A 79 -3.87 18.77 -4.15
CA ALA A 79 -3.64 17.33 -4.09
C ALA A 79 -4.94 16.53 -4.23
N ALA A 80 -5.99 16.91 -3.49
CA ALA A 80 -7.30 16.26 -3.58
C ALA A 80 -7.91 16.42 -4.99
N GLY A 81 -7.77 17.59 -5.60
CA GLY A 81 -8.21 17.85 -6.98
C GLY A 81 -7.47 16.97 -7.99
N ALA A 82 -6.14 16.85 -7.87
CA ALA A 82 -5.35 16.00 -8.74
C ALA A 82 -5.74 14.51 -8.62
N VAL A 83 -5.94 14.02 -7.40
CA VAL A 83 -6.43 12.65 -7.16
C VAL A 83 -7.82 12.45 -7.73
N ALA A 84 -8.75 13.40 -7.51
CA ALA A 84 -10.11 13.33 -8.04
C ALA A 84 -10.11 13.31 -9.57
N LEU A 85 -9.30 14.15 -10.22
CA LEU A 85 -9.10 14.14 -11.67
C LEU A 85 -8.56 12.80 -12.16
N GLY A 86 -7.49 12.29 -11.51
CA GLY A 86 -6.92 10.98 -11.86
C GLY A 86 -7.93 9.84 -11.73
N ALA A 87 -8.80 9.88 -10.70
CA ALA A 87 -9.85 8.88 -10.52
C ALA A 87 -11.00 9.03 -11.52
N ALA A 88 -11.21 10.23 -12.07
CA ALA A 88 -12.23 10.49 -13.08
C ALA A 88 -11.81 10.07 -14.49
N LEU A 89 -10.53 10.23 -14.85
CA LEU A 89 -10.00 9.93 -16.18
C LEU A 89 -10.00 8.43 -16.46
N PRO A 90 -10.52 7.95 -17.62
CA PRO A 90 -10.57 6.53 -17.97
C PRO A 90 -9.20 5.86 -17.94
N ALA A 91 -8.14 6.53 -18.40
CA ALA A 91 -6.79 5.99 -18.49
C ALA A 91 -6.16 5.71 -17.10
N THR A 92 -6.46 6.51 -16.09
CA THR A 92 -5.86 6.40 -14.76
C THR A 92 -6.80 5.82 -13.72
N ARG A 93 -8.11 5.82 -13.97
CA ARG A 93 -9.14 5.25 -13.09
C ARG A 93 -8.83 3.83 -12.59
N PRO A 94 -8.32 2.89 -13.41
CA PRO A 94 -8.02 1.54 -12.97
C PRO A 94 -7.06 1.49 -11.77
N TYR A 95 -6.11 2.43 -11.68
CA TYR A 95 -5.13 2.50 -10.58
C TYR A 95 -5.75 2.86 -9.22
N PHE A 96 -6.96 3.42 -9.21
CA PHE A 96 -7.69 3.75 -7.99
C PHE A 96 -8.64 2.65 -7.51
N ARG A 97 -8.78 1.53 -8.22
CA ARG A 97 -9.63 0.38 -7.84
C ARG A 97 -8.95 -0.49 -6.80
N ASP A 98 -8.75 0.03 -5.60
CA ASP A 98 -8.13 -0.72 -4.51
C ASP A 98 -9.10 -1.75 -3.94
N ARG A 99 -8.78 -3.03 -4.11
CA ARG A 99 -9.60 -4.15 -3.63
C ARG A 99 -9.62 -4.27 -2.10
N ARG A 100 -8.62 -3.73 -1.41
CA ARG A 100 -8.51 -3.78 0.06
C ARG A 100 -9.59 -2.99 0.78
N VAL A 101 -10.16 -1.98 0.12
CA VAL A 101 -11.19 -1.12 0.69
C VAL A 101 -12.62 -1.55 0.32
N ALA A 102 -12.77 -2.69 -0.40
CA ALA A 102 -14.06 -3.19 -0.88
C ALA A 102 -15.03 -3.47 0.25
N ASP A 103 -14.58 -4.25 1.24
CA ASP A 103 -15.39 -4.82 2.31
C ASP A 103 -15.31 -4.03 3.63
N VAL A 104 -14.59 -2.89 3.62
CA VAL A 104 -14.43 -2.05 4.81
C VAL A 104 -15.76 -1.43 5.23
N GLY A 105 -16.19 -1.70 6.47
CA GLY A 105 -17.42 -1.18 7.07
C GLY A 105 -17.43 0.36 7.22
N ARG A 106 -18.58 0.94 7.56
CA ARG A 106 -18.70 2.41 7.72
C ARG A 106 -17.89 2.92 8.91
N GLY A 107 -17.93 2.22 10.06
CA GLY A 107 -17.19 2.61 11.27
C GLY A 107 -15.68 2.56 11.07
N GLU A 108 -15.20 1.48 10.47
CA GLU A 108 -13.78 1.33 10.13
C GLU A 108 -13.31 2.37 9.12
N ALA A 109 -14.15 2.69 8.11
CA ALA A 109 -13.85 3.75 7.17
C ALA A 109 -13.77 5.13 7.85
N ALA A 110 -14.64 5.40 8.80
CA ALA A 110 -14.59 6.63 9.59
C ALA A 110 -13.29 6.71 10.42
N TYR A 111 -12.90 5.60 11.06
CA TYR A 111 -11.61 5.50 11.76
C TYR A 111 -10.42 5.76 10.83
N HIS A 112 -10.42 5.14 9.64
CA HIS A 112 -9.37 5.38 8.63
C HIS A 112 -9.26 6.85 8.23
N LEU A 113 -10.39 7.50 7.97
CA LEU A 113 -10.43 8.89 7.51
C LEU A 113 -10.16 9.91 8.63
N ALA A 114 -10.60 9.63 9.86
CA ALA A 114 -10.47 10.59 10.95
C ALA A 114 -9.17 10.44 11.75
N VAL A 115 -8.62 9.23 11.85
CA VAL A 115 -7.51 8.92 12.75
C VAL A 115 -6.34 8.30 12.01
N ARG A 116 -6.54 7.12 11.40
CA ARG A 116 -5.42 6.34 10.86
C ARG A 116 -4.65 7.09 9.79
N ILE A 117 -5.32 7.59 8.76
CA ILE A 117 -4.67 8.28 7.64
C ILE A 117 -4.10 9.64 8.08
N PRO A 118 -4.87 10.57 8.68
CA PRO A 118 -4.33 11.91 8.95
C PRO A 118 -3.33 11.94 10.11
N VAL A 119 -3.51 11.14 11.15
CA VAL A 119 -2.72 11.21 12.37
C VAL A 119 -1.65 10.12 12.41
N ALA A 120 -2.05 8.86 12.36
CA ALA A 120 -1.14 7.75 12.54
C ALA A 120 -0.27 7.44 11.29
N THR A 121 -0.65 7.94 10.12
CA THR A 121 0.15 7.84 8.89
C THR A 121 0.75 9.20 8.52
N ALA A 122 -0.04 10.13 7.99
CA ALA A 122 0.49 11.35 7.40
C ALA A 122 1.24 12.23 8.40
N LEU A 123 0.65 12.55 9.56
CA LEU A 123 1.34 13.39 10.55
C LEU A 123 2.57 12.68 11.13
N ALA A 124 2.45 11.39 11.47
CA ALA A 124 3.56 10.61 12.02
C ALA A 124 4.73 10.55 11.03
N GLU A 125 4.47 10.22 9.76
CA GLU A 125 5.51 10.15 8.73
C GLU A 125 6.12 11.53 8.43
N GLU A 126 5.33 12.60 8.41
CA GLU A 126 5.90 13.94 8.21
C GLU A 126 6.74 14.41 9.41
N LEU A 127 6.39 14.03 10.63
CA LEU A 127 7.26 14.26 11.80
C LEU A 127 8.57 13.49 11.67
N LEU A 128 8.54 12.23 11.26
CA LEU A 128 9.72 11.39 11.07
C LEU A 128 10.63 11.94 9.96
N PHE A 129 10.09 12.18 8.77
CA PHE A 129 10.89 12.53 7.59
C PHE A 129 11.17 14.03 7.47
N ARG A 130 10.16 14.92 7.65
CA ARG A 130 10.27 16.38 7.45
C ARG A 130 10.52 17.14 8.75
N GLY A 131 10.18 16.51 9.87
CA GLY A 131 10.58 17.01 11.19
C GLY A 131 12.00 16.56 11.50
N VAL A 132 12.16 15.30 11.89
CA VAL A 132 13.41 14.80 12.48
C VAL A 132 14.49 14.57 11.43
N LEU A 133 14.30 13.66 10.47
CA LEU A 133 15.37 13.30 9.53
C LEU A 133 15.88 14.51 8.74
N LEU A 134 14.99 15.34 8.23
CA LEU A 134 15.37 16.55 7.50
C LEU A 134 16.22 17.48 8.37
N ALA A 135 15.87 17.66 9.64
CA ALA A 135 16.65 18.47 10.57
C ALA A 135 18.02 17.84 10.85
N LEU A 136 18.08 16.54 11.10
CA LEU A 136 19.34 15.81 11.31
C LEU A 136 20.30 15.94 10.13
N PHE A 137 19.82 15.72 8.91
CA PHE A 137 20.65 15.87 7.71
C PHE A 137 21.08 17.31 7.48
N ARG A 138 20.19 18.30 7.69
CA ARG A 138 20.51 19.72 7.49
C ARG A 138 21.56 20.27 8.44
N ARG A 139 21.79 19.62 9.57
CA ARG A 139 22.86 20.03 10.53
C ARG A 139 24.25 19.83 9.94
N ARG A 140 24.42 18.89 8.97
CA ARG A 140 25.72 18.50 8.40
C ARG A 140 25.79 18.60 6.89
N ARG A 141 24.68 18.88 6.22
CA ARG A 141 24.57 18.90 4.76
C ARG A 141 23.84 20.15 4.29
N SER A 142 24.04 20.48 3.02
CA SER A 142 23.26 21.56 2.40
C SER A 142 21.77 21.20 2.38
N PRO A 143 20.87 22.20 2.34
CA PRO A 143 19.43 21.94 2.26
C PRO A 143 19.03 21.03 1.11
N ALA A 144 19.64 21.21 -0.08
CA ALA A 144 19.37 20.39 -1.25
C ALA A 144 19.74 18.91 -1.03
N VAL A 145 20.92 18.65 -0.46
CA VAL A 145 21.36 17.29 -0.15
C VAL A 145 20.49 16.66 0.94
N ALA A 146 20.09 17.41 1.96
CA ALA A 146 19.18 16.92 3.00
C ALA A 146 17.80 16.56 2.42
N VAL A 147 17.24 17.39 1.54
CA VAL A 147 16.00 17.11 0.82
C VAL A 147 16.15 15.85 -0.04
N LEU A 148 17.23 15.73 -0.81
CA LEU A 148 17.46 14.56 -1.65
C LEU A 148 17.47 13.26 -0.81
N TRP A 149 18.29 13.19 0.23
CA TRP A 149 18.39 11.98 1.05
C TRP A 149 17.08 11.62 1.75
N THR A 150 16.41 12.59 2.36
CA THR A 150 15.13 12.32 3.04
C THR A 150 14.03 11.91 2.06
N SER A 151 14.07 12.40 0.83
CA SER A 151 13.13 12.00 -0.22
C SER A 151 13.41 10.59 -0.73
N LEU A 152 14.67 10.23 -0.96
CA LEU A 152 15.07 8.86 -1.35
C LEU A 152 14.72 7.85 -0.25
N LEU A 153 14.98 8.19 1.01
CA LEU A 153 14.60 7.35 2.16
C LEU A 153 13.07 7.20 2.26
N PHE A 154 12.31 8.24 1.94
CA PHE A 154 10.85 8.16 1.89
C PHE A 154 10.35 7.26 0.76
N GLY A 155 11.01 7.29 -0.41
CA GLY A 155 10.75 6.32 -1.47
C GLY A 155 11.06 4.88 -1.05
N ALA A 156 12.21 4.66 -0.40
CA ALA A 156 12.62 3.35 0.12
C ALA A 156 11.68 2.82 1.21
N TRP A 157 11.14 3.70 2.05
CA TRP A 157 10.11 3.39 3.06
C TRP A 157 8.89 2.69 2.47
N HIS A 158 8.53 3.00 1.23
CA HIS A 158 7.37 2.44 0.54
C HIS A 158 7.62 1.11 -0.18
N VAL A 159 8.85 0.58 -0.15
CA VAL A 159 9.17 -0.71 -0.79
C VAL A 159 8.41 -1.86 -0.15
N LEU A 160 8.52 -2.03 1.18
CA LEU A 160 7.87 -3.14 1.90
C LEU A 160 6.34 -3.04 1.82
N PRO A 161 5.69 -1.89 2.12
CA PRO A 161 4.24 -1.75 1.93
C PRO A 161 3.77 -2.10 0.52
N THR A 162 4.54 -1.71 -0.51
CA THR A 162 4.17 -2.02 -1.89
C THR A 162 4.26 -3.52 -2.18
N ILE A 163 5.29 -4.20 -1.68
CA ILE A 163 5.42 -5.66 -1.82
C ILE A 163 4.24 -6.37 -1.14
N ASP A 164 3.94 -6.00 0.10
CA ASP A 164 2.88 -6.64 0.90
C ASP A 164 1.49 -6.42 0.29
N HIS A 165 1.26 -5.25 -0.29
CA HIS A 165 -0.03 -4.88 -0.86
C HIS A 165 -0.17 -5.14 -2.37
N TYR A 166 0.86 -5.67 -3.02
CA TYR A 166 0.87 -5.88 -4.47
C TYR A 166 -0.31 -6.73 -4.97
N GLN A 167 -0.74 -7.74 -4.21
CA GLN A 167 -1.85 -8.61 -4.58
C GLN A 167 -3.20 -7.87 -4.70
N GLY A 168 -3.41 -6.84 -3.89
CA GLY A 168 -4.58 -5.95 -3.95
C GLY A 168 -4.42 -4.77 -4.92
N ASN A 169 -3.23 -4.60 -5.51
CA ASN A 169 -2.91 -3.48 -6.38
C ASN A 169 -3.45 -3.73 -7.79
N PRO A 170 -4.22 -2.79 -8.37
CA PRO A 170 -4.70 -2.87 -9.75
C PRO A 170 -3.59 -3.04 -10.80
N ALA A 171 -2.39 -2.55 -10.52
CA ALA A 171 -1.25 -2.70 -11.41
C ALA A 171 -0.84 -4.17 -11.66
N ARG A 172 -1.25 -5.10 -10.77
CA ARG A 172 -1.03 -6.54 -10.96
C ARG A 172 -1.64 -7.06 -12.26
N ASP A 173 -2.82 -6.57 -12.61
CA ASP A 173 -3.58 -7.05 -13.77
C ASP A 173 -3.06 -6.44 -15.10
N LEU A 174 -2.11 -5.48 -15.03
CA LEU A 174 -1.56 -4.81 -16.21
C LEU A 174 -0.32 -5.49 -16.82
N VAL A 175 0.29 -6.42 -16.09
CA VAL A 175 1.51 -7.11 -16.52
C VAL A 175 1.32 -8.61 -16.38
N ALA A 176 1.48 -9.34 -17.49
CA ALA A 176 1.27 -10.78 -17.54
C ALA A 176 2.22 -11.57 -16.62
N ASP A 177 3.49 -11.13 -16.50
CA ASP A 177 4.45 -11.68 -15.54
C ASP A 177 4.30 -11.03 -14.17
N PRO A 178 3.83 -11.78 -13.13
CA PRO A 178 3.63 -11.23 -11.78
C PRO A 178 4.92 -10.72 -11.13
N SER A 179 6.07 -11.33 -11.43
CA SER A 179 7.36 -10.94 -10.87
C SER A 179 7.82 -9.59 -11.44
N ARG A 180 7.70 -9.40 -12.74
CA ARG A 180 7.97 -8.15 -13.43
C ARG A 180 6.98 -7.06 -13.00
N GLY A 181 5.68 -7.39 -12.92
CA GLY A 181 4.65 -6.48 -12.45
C GLY A 181 4.93 -5.95 -11.05
N ARG A 182 5.33 -6.82 -10.11
CA ARG A 182 5.71 -6.43 -8.75
C ARG A 182 6.93 -5.51 -8.72
N ARG A 183 7.99 -5.81 -9.49
CA ARG A 183 9.17 -4.94 -9.59
C ARG A 183 8.82 -3.56 -10.12
N LEU A 184 8.02 -3.49 -11.17
CA LEU A 184 7.56 -2.23 -11.74
C LEU A 184 6.70 -1.43 -10.75
N ALA A 185 5.80 -2.09 -10.02
CA ALA A 185 4.99 -1.45 -8.99
C ALA A 185 5.88 -0.86 -7.87
N VAL A 186 6.88 -1.62 -7.40
CA VAL A 186 7.84 -1.14 -6.38
C VAL A 186 8.63 0.06 -6.90
N LEU A 187 9.19 -0.02 -8.10
CA LEU A 187 9.96 1.09 -8.69
C LEU A 187 9.10 2.34 -8.89
N ALA A 188 7.89 2.19 -9.45
CA ALA A 188 6.97 3.30 -9.69
C ALA A 188 6.52 3.94 -8.38
N THR A 189 6.15 3.14 -7.37
CA THR A 189 5.75 3.64 -6.06
C THR A 189 6.91 4.34 -5.37
N SER A 190 8.10 3.73 -5.33
CA SER A 190 9.27 4.34 -4.69
C SER A 190 9.69 5.65 -5.37
N ALA A 191 9.67 5.71 -6.70
CA ALA A 191 10.00 6.93 -7.43
C ALA A 191 8.95 8.03 -7.21
N SER A 192 7.65 7.70 -7.29
CA SER A 192 6.57 8.68 -7.08
C SER A 192 6.54 9.19 -5.64
N THR A 193 6.75 8.33 -4.64
CA THR A 193 6.80 8.73 -3.24
C THR A 193 8.07 9.50 -2.91
N ALA A 194 9.21 9.21 -3.54
CA ALA A 194 10.40 10.05 -3.45
C ALA A 194 10.14 11.46 -4.02
N GLY A 195 9.47 11.56 -5.17
CA GLY A 195 9.04 12.84 -5.76
C GLY A 195 8.09 13.61 -4.84
N ALA A 196 7.08 12.95 -4.30
CA ALA A 196 6.20 13.53 -3.28
C ALA A 196 6.99 13.96 -2.03
N GLY A 197 8.00 13.16 -1.67
CA GLY A 197 8.94 13.45 -0.59
C GLY A 197 9.65 14.80 -0.75
N ALA A 198 10.13 15.08 -1.95
CA ALA A 198 10.78 16.36 -2.27
C ALA A 198 9.79 17.53 -2.20
N MET A 199 8.57 17.34 -2.70
CA MET A 199 7.51 18.33 -2.59
C MET A 199 7.12 18.61 -1.14
N PHE A 200 6.97 17.58 -0.31
CA PHE A 200 6.67 17.73 1.12
C PHE A 200 7.82 18.42 1.87
N ALA A 201 9.07 18.11 1.53
CA ALA A 201 10.22 18.81 2.12
C ALA A 201 10.24 20.29 1.70
N TRP A 202 9.92 20.60 0.45
CA TRP A 202 9.76 21.99 -0.01
C TRP A 202 8.66 22.73 0.75
N LEU A 203 7.46 22.11 0.91
CA LEU A 203 6.36 22.68 1.70
C LEU A 203 6.79 22.94 3.16
N ARG A 204 7.49 21.97 3.77
CA ARG A 204 8.03 22.09 5.13
C ARG A 204 8.99 23.26 5.26
N LEU A 205 9.94 23.40 4.34
CA LEU A 205 10.93 24.47 4.37
C LEU A 205 10.29 25.85 4.10
N ARG A 206 9.36 25.92 3.16
CA ARG A 206 8.66 27.16 2.80
C ARG A 206 7.72 27.67 3.88
N SER A 207 6.97 26.75 4.51
CA SER A 207 6.03 27.08 5.59
C SER A 207 6.69 27.15 6.98
N ARG A 208 7.88 26.57 7.15
CA ARG A 208 8.56 26.33 8.43
C ARG A 208 7.77 25.44 9.39
N SER A 209 6.82 24.63 8.87
CA SER A 209 5.92 23.82 9.70
C SER A 209 5.68 22.44 9.05
N VAL A 210 5.67 21.37 9.85
CA VAL A 210 5.28 20.02 9.42
C VAL A 210 3.79 19.92 9.13
N VAL A 211 2.99 20.87 9.60
CA VAL A 211 1.53 20.92 9.37
C VAL A 211 1.23 21.00 7.87
N ALA A 212 2.01 21.78 7.12
CA ALA A 212 1.77 21.94 5.68
C ALA A 212 1.90 20.64 4.88
N PRO A 213 3.04 19.91 4.94
CA PRO A 213 3.14 18.63 4.25
C PRO A 213 2.20 17.57 4.84
N ALA A 214 1.93 17.56 6.16
CA ALA A 214 1.01 16.59 6.76
C ALA A 214 -0.42 16.73 6.20
N LEU A 215 -0.92 17.94 6.02
CA LEU A 215 -2.23 18.17 5.41
C LEU A 215 -2.27 17.76 3.94
N ALA A 216 -1.22 18.08 3.15
CA ALA A 216 -1.13 17.66 1.76
C ALA A 216 -1.07 16.12 1.63
N HIS A 217 -0.25 15.47 2.46
CA HIS A 217 -0.11 14.01 2.51
C HIS A 217 -1.43 13.34 2.91
N ALA A 218 -2.06 13.82 3.98
CA ALA A 218 -3.37 13.32 4.40
C ALA A 218 -4.42 13.46 3.29
N ALA A 219 -4.45 14.59 2.60
CA ALA A 219 -5.39 14.84 1.50
C ALA A 219 -5.19 13.86 0.33
N ILE A 220 -3.94 13.58 -0.07
CA ILE A 220 -3.64 12.57 -1.10
C ILE A 220 -4.21 11.21 -0.67
N ASN A 221 -3.85 10.74 0.52
CA ASN A 221 -4.21 9.41 0.98
C ASN A 221 -5.73 9.26 1.21
N MET A 222 -6.37 10.26 1.84
CA MET A 222 -7.81 10.26 2.07
C MET A 222 -8.60 10.30 0.77
N SER A 223 -8.19 11.13 -0.18
CA SER A 223 -8.84 11.23 -1.50
C SER A 223 -8.68 9.95 -2.31
N ALA A 224 -7.50 9.32 -2.31
CA ALA A 224 -7.26 8.04 -2.96
C ALA A 224 -8.09 6.93 -2.30
N TYR A 225 -8.18 6.89 -0.97
CA TYR A 225 -9.00 5.95 -0.22
C TYR A 225 -10.50 6.10 -0.57
N LEU A 226 -11.01 7.34 -0.62
CA LEU A 226 -12.40 7.61 -0.98
C LEU A 226 -12.70 7.25 -2.43
N ALA A 227 -11.78 7.56 -3.36
CA ALA A 227 -11.88 7.18 -4.76
C ALA A 227 -11.95 5.66 -4.92
N GLY A 228 -11.07 4.93 -4.25
CA GLY A 228 -11.07 3.46 -4.23
C GLY A 228 -12.40 2.88 -3.77
N ARG A 229 -12.91 3.36 -2.62
CA ARG A 229 -14.22 2.92 -2.10
C ARG A 229 -15.38 3.17 -3.06
N ARG A 230 -15.40 4.33 -3.73
CA ARG A 230 -16.45 4.65 -4.72
C ARG A 230 -16.38 3.73 -5.92
N LEU A 231 -15.19 3.56 -6.49
CA LEU A 231 -15.01 2.79 -7.72
C LEU A 231 -15.28 1.30 -7.54
N VAL A 232 -14.94 0.73 -6.39
CA VAL A 232 -15.24 -0.68 -6.09
C VAL A 232 -16.74 -0.90 -5.89
N ARG A 233 -17.44 -0.01 -5.16
CA ARG A 233 -18.89 -0.10 -4.94
C ARG A 233 -19.70 0.04 -6.24
N VAL A 234 -19.29 0.90 -7.15
CA VAL A 234 -19.94 1.06 -8.45
C VAL A 234 -19.70 -0.15 -9.34
N GLY A 235 -18.49 -0.70 -9.35
CA GLY A 235 -18.14 -1.91 -10.13
C GLY A 235 -18.80 -3.20 -9.61
N GLY A 236 -19.16 -3.26 -8.31
CA GLY A 236 -19.84 -4.41 -7.70
C GLY A 236 -21.36 -4.47 -7.95
N ARG A 237 -21.96 -3.37 -8.38
CA ARG A 237 -23.36 -3.37 -8.81
C ARG A 237 -23.46 -3.93 -10.22
N ARG A 238 -23.41 -5.27 -10.36
CA ARG A 238 -23.85 -5.93 -11.61
C ARG A 238 -25.29 -5.49 -11.87
N PRO A 239 -25.64 -5.06 -13.11
CA PRO A 239 -27.03 -4.89 -13.46
C PRO A 239 -27.76 -6.21 -13.19
N PRO A 240 -29.02 -6.16 -12.69
CA PRO A 240 -29.78 -7.38 -12.48
C PRO A 240 -29.74 -8.17 -13.80
N ARG A 241 -29.28 -9.44 -13.74
CA ARG A 241 -29.36 -10.32 -14.89
C ARG A 241 -30.79 -10.20 -15.39
N ARG A 242 -30.97 -9.67 -16.59
CA ARG A 242 -32.26 -9.74 -17.29
C ARG A 242 -32.66 -11.20 -17.17
N ARG A 243 -33.70 -11.47 -16.39
CA ARG A 243 -34.34 -12.79 -16.37
C ARG A 243 -34.63 -13.06 -17.84
N SER A 244 -33.90 -13.97 -18.45
CA SER A 244 -34.28 -14.59 -19.70
C SER A 244 -35.68 -15.12 -19.44
N GLY A 245 -36.66 -14.47 -20.05
CA GLY A 245 -38.05 -14.90 -19.95
C GLY A 245 -38.13 -16.35 -20.31
N PRO A 246 -39.16 -17.09 -19.79
CA PRO A 246 -39.29 -18.50 -20.07
C PRO A 246 -39.20 -18.73 -21.61
N ARG A 247 -38.24 -19.50 -22.04
CA ARG A 247 -38.16 -19.96 -23.42
C ARG A 247 -39.54 -20.57 -23.75
N ARG A 248 -40.31 -19.90 -24.57
CA ARG A 248 -41.49 -20.49 -25.19
C ARG A 248 -41.03 -21.75 -25.89
N SER A 249 -41.45 -22.90 -25.34
CA SER A 249 -41.33 -24.20 -26.05
C SER A 249 -42.01 -24.10 -27.40
N PRO A 250 -41.40 -24.54 -28.49
CA PRO A 250 -42.14 -24.71 -29.74
C PRO A 250 -43.19 -25.80 -29.54
N ARG A 251 -44.45 -25.43 -29.61
CA ARG A 251 -45.57 -26.40 -29.72
C ARG A 251 -45.48 -27.06 -31.09
N GLY A 252 -45.58 -28.39 -31.14
CA GLY A 252 -46.05 -29.11 -32.25
C GLY A 252 -45.00 -29.94 -33.01
N GLY A 253 -44.90 -31.19 -32.69
CA GLY A 253 -44.28 -32.24 -33.49
C GLY A 253 -44.67 -33.59 -32.91
N GLY A 254 -45.60 -34.25 -33.57
CA GLY A 254 -46.21 -35.50 -33.17
C GLY A 254 -45.24 -36.68 -32.94
N PRO A 255 -45.74 -37.83 -32.43
CA PRO A 255 -44.92 -38.92 -31.97
C PRO A 255 -44.26 -39.67 -33.14
N ARG A 256 -42.95 -39.82 -33.12
CA ARG A 256 -42.20 -40.70 -34.01
C ARG A 256 -42.25 -42.14 -33.49
N PRO A 257 -42.39 -43.17 -34.40
CA PRO A 257 -42.48 -44.56 -34.00
C PRO A 257 -41.14 -45.10 -33.46
N ARG A 258 -41.24 -45.97 -32.44
CA ARG A 258 -40.13 -46.70 -31.84
C ARG A 258 -39.54 -47.72 -32.78
N PRO A 259 -38.22 -47.83 -32.94
CA PRO A 259 -37.60 -49.05 -33.51
C PRO A 259 -37.46 -50.11 -32.40
N GLY A 260 -37.60 -51.36 -32.84
CA GLY A 260 -37.70 -52.57 -32.04
C GLY A 260 -36.44 -52.92 -31.26
N ARG A 261 -36.67 -53.60 -30.14
CA ARG A 261 -35.68 -54.28 -29.31
C ARG A 261 -35.06 -55.45 -30.04
N PRO A 262 -33.74 -55.67 -30.01
CA PRO A 262 -33.13 -56.99 -30.15
C PRO A 262 -33.01 -57.66 -28.78
N GLY A 263 -33.27 -59.01 -28.77
CA GLY A 263 -33.23 -59.81 -27.58
C GLY A 263 -31.84 -60.20 -27.06
N PRO A 264 -31.80 -61.01 -25.97
CA PRO A 264 -30.60 -61.25 -25.20
C PRO A 264 -29.71 -62.33 -25.81
N ALA A 265 -28.42 -62.09 -25.84
CA ALA A 265 -27.43 -63.18 -26.13
C ALA A 265 -26.58 -63.34 -24.80
N GLY A 266 -26.45 -64.64 -24.51
CA GLY A 266 -25.92 -65.18 -23.27
C GLY A 266 -24.39 -65.20 -23.13
N PRO A 267 -23.85 -65.89 -22.10
CA PRO A 267 -22.54 -65.65 -21.53
C PRO A 267 -21.42 -66.49 -22.16
N ALA A 268 -20.23 -65.93 -22.21
CA ALA A 268 -19.00 -66.70 -22.42
C ALA A 268 -17.83 -66.08 -21.64
N ARG A 269 -17.49 -66.79 -20.55
CA ARG A 269 -16.27 -67.55 -20.25
C ARG A 269 -14.96 -66.75 -20.20
N SER A 270 -14.51 -66.56 -18.97
CA SER A 270 -13.23 -66.85 -18.34
C SER A 270 -12.05 -67.26 -19.21
N ARG A 271 -10.90 -66.69 -18.90
CA ARG A 271 -9.50 -67.19 -18.76
C ARG A 271 -8.61 -65.98 -18.72
N GLY A 272 -7.70 -65.79 -17.78
CA GLY A 272 -6.93 -66.67 -16.96
C GLY A 272 -5.56 -66.03 -16.78
N ALA A 273 -5.12 -65.94 -15.53
CA ALA A 273 -3.75 -66.10 -15.04
C ALA A 273 -2.64 -65.30 -15.72
N GLY A 274 -1.85 -64.59 -15.07
CA GLY A 274 -1.03 -64.89 -13.92
C GLY A 274 0.24 -64.02 -13.97
N PRO A 275 1.18 -64.23 -13.06
CA PRO A 275 1.76 -63.12 -12.28
C PRO A 275 3.28 -62.93 -12.60
N GLY A 276 3.86 -61.89 -12.06
CA GLY A 276 5.35 -61.75 -12.00
C GLY A 276 5.68 -60.43 -11.42
N CYS A 277 6.03 -60.39 -10.20
CA CYS A 277 7.30 -60.55 -9.49
C CYS A 277 8.38 -59.56 -9.87
N GLY A 278 8.90 -58.91 -8.83
CA GLY A 278 10.25 -58.40 -8.74
C GLY A 278 10.28 -56.93 -8.37
N ALA A 279 10.37 -56.49 -7.16
CA ALA A 279 11.36 -56.64 -6.11
C ALA A 279 12.55 -55.65 -6.25
N THR A 280 12.79 -54.98 -5.11
CA THR A 280 14.05 -54.39 -4.63
C THR A 280 14.41 -53.00 -5.24
N GLY A 281 14.77 -52.00 -4.52
CA GLY A 281 15.30 -51.83 -3.17
C GLY A 281 16.02 -50.48 -3.08
N GLY A 282 16.09 -49.93 -1.92
CA GLY A 282 17.24 -49.10 -1.51
C GLY A 282 17.01 -47.59 -1.34
N GLY A 283 16.73 -47.14 -0.11
CA GLY A 283 17.20 -45.86 0.35
C GLY A 283 18.69 -45.99 0.80
N PRO A 284 19.33 -45.03 1.44
CA PRO A 284 18.81 -44.03 2.38
C PRO A 284 19.42 -42.59 2.21
N GLY A 285 18.85 -41.63 2.87
CA GLY A 285 19.21 -40.34 3.43
C GLY A 285 20.71 -40.00 3.70
N PRO A 286 21.01 -39.03 4.57
CA PRO A 286 20.73 -37.61 4.53
C PRO A 286 22.02 -36.75 4.59
N ARG A 287 21.99 -35.51 4.21
CA ARG A 287 22.71 -34.39 4.87
C ARG A 287 22.12 -33.04 4.44
#